data_ee78f5895016b6d3e13f00ea2969e123
#
_entry.id   ee78f5895016b6d3e13f00ea2969e123
#
_cell.length_a   1.000
_cell.length_b   1.000
_cell.length_c   1.000
_cell.angle_alpha   90.00
_cell.angle_beta   90.00
_cell.angle_gamma   90.00
#
_symmetry.space_group_name_H-M   'P 1'
#
loop_
_entity.id
_entity.type
_entity.pdbx_description
1 polymer ?
#
loop_
_entity_poly.entity_id
_entity_poly.type
_entity_poly.pdbx_seq_one_letter_code
_entity_poly.pdbx_strand_id
1 'polypeptide(L)'
;MTFQTPFSVKEQVIVDKSGREVRLWGVNYYAPFNHSYAGLKAKGVSVRRAIDRDIEDFQRMGVQLVRMHLFDRELTDAEGSLIDNEHLELLDYLIERLYQAGIYIMITAMAWWNSTSLQAGLRAGYAHVTLADVDGMGFASFCPKHMLIWHPHVLEAQERYLRQLFAHRNAFSGKTMPEYEHIALVEALNEPEYPGAGLMRSLEEHREACLKNPIRRRELELLGMYAEYLKERAIPDTDDERERFCADLVGRYIERMFAVVEEFFGGRALKAHICYGFDRPHFREMLKNARRIDVLSLAFYSDLGRYYTPNERIIPEQLLGEDKACAQYVCGDVRGLGKPLVSYEWAITCTLTGFDHVAAARVMASLGVQCAAYFTYTPRDLGDYNPGWVMQYMNLYHTPRRAVGFAAAGAVFRQTPRDLPLPEGEVSWREAGYALDARTDFCAAQEGDTLYWAGEGEFAVQGEVSRVLAQGTCPFAVREGNGAYLLERQEDGRWLLTVLPDQFYVNDPYRGRNLCGSAFMNRDVDVNAVPVVSRLREEGSLTRLTIPGLETCRVERLEDGTWVPVDAPGGVFRADPGRLSLHALAAAGSGDDH
;
A
#
# COMPACT_ATOMS: atom_id res chain seq x y z
N MET A 1 -8.03 18.96 -10.06
CA MET A 1 -7.16 18.15 -10.95
C MET A 1 -8.02 17.37 -11.92
N THR A 2 -7.58 17.14 -13.15
CA THR A 2 -8.31 16.32 -14.13
C THR A 2 -7.62 14.97 -14.24
N PHE A 3 -8.33 13.88 -13.94
CA PHE A 3 -7.78 12.53 -14.08
C PHE A 3 -7.41 12.22 -15.54
N GLN A 4 -6.36 11.45 -15.73
CA GLN A 4 -5.84 11.10 -17.05
C GLN A 4 -6.33 9.72 -17.53
N THR A 5 -7.33 9.16 -16.86
CA THR A 5 -8.06 7.96 -17.27
C THR A 5 -8.98 8.22 -18.48
N PRO A 6 -9.44 7.18 -19.19
CA PRO A 6 -9.08 5.79 -18.96
C PRO A 6 -7.62 5.49 -19.31
N PHE A 7 -7.02 4.58 -18.55
CA PHE A 7 -5.74 4.00 -18.92
C PHE A 7 -5.92 2.90 -19.95
N SER A 8 -4.93 2.67 -20.77
CA SER A 8 -4.91 1.58 -21.73
C SER A 8 -3.54 0.92 -21.80
N VAL A 9 -3.48 -0.27 -22.39
CA VAL A 9 -2.21 -0.98 -22.59
C VAL A 9 -1.80 -0.87 -24.05
N LYS A 10 -0.58 -0.36 -24.30
CA LYS A 10 0.05 -0.31 -25.63
C LYS A 10 1.46 -0.87 -25.51
N GLU A 11 1.80 -1.85 -26.34
CA GLU A 11 3.15 -2.44 -26.37
C GLU A 11 3.69 -2.83 -24.98
N GLN A 12 2.83 -3.48 -24.16
CA GLN A 12 3.14 -3.89 -22.78
C GLN A 12 3.40 -2.71 -21.80
N VAL A 13 2.88 -1.54 -22.12
CA VAL A 13 2.99 -0.33 -21.30
C VAL A 13 1.60 0.21 -20.98
N ILE A 14 1.37 0.55 -19.70
CA ILE A 14 0.19 1.31 -19.30
C ILE A 14 0.38 2.75 -19.73
N VAL A 15 -0.54 3.27 -20.53
CA VAL A 15 -0.55 4.66 -20.98
C VAL A 15 -1.85 5.36 -20.60
N ASP A 16 -1.75 6.68 -20.38
CA ASP A 16 -2.91 7.54 -20.14
C ASP A 16 -3.67 7.87 -21.44
N LYS A 17 -4.77 8.62 -21.32
CA LYS A 17 -5.58 9.04 -22.47
C LYS A 17 -4.82 9.90 -23.51
N SER A 18 -3.68 10.49 -23.14
CA SER A 18 -2.81 11.23 -24.05
C SER A 18 -1.73 10.35 -24.69
N GLY A 19 -1.62 9.09 -24.30
CA GLY A 19 -0.61 8.15 -24.76
C GLY A 19 0.72 8.22 -24.01
N ARG A 20 0.79 8.96 -22.89
CA ARG A 20 1.99 9.02 -22.04
C ARG A 20 2.04 7.83 -21.09
N GLU A 21 3.23 7.31 -20.82
CA GLU A 21 3.44 6.26 -19.84
C GLU A 21 2.92 6.69 -18.46
N VAL A 22 2.14 5.82 -17.83
CA VAL A 22 1.61 6.01 -16.47
C VAL A 22 2.62 5.47 -15.47
N ARG A 23 2.90 6.26 -14.42
CA ARG A 23 3.70 5.86 -13.27
C ARG A 23 3.06 6.40 -12.00
N LEU A 24 2.51 5.51 -11.17
CA LEU A 24 1.81 5.87 -9.94
C LEU A 24 2.50 5.26 -8.73
N TRP A 25 2.76 6.12 -7.75
CA TRP A 25 3.33 5.76 -6.46
C TRP A 25 2.28 5.89 -5.38
N GLY A 26 2.08 4.86 -4.56
CA GLY A 26 0.95 4.83 -3.65
C GLY A 26 1.12 3.95 -2.44
N VAL A 27 0.02 3.81 -1.73
CA VAL A 27 -0.08 3.03 -0.48
C VAL A 27 -1.28 2.08 -0.54
N ASN A 28 -1.19 0.98 0.20
CA ASN A 28 -2.35 0.21 0.62
C ASN A 28 -2.98 0.90 1.83
N TYR A 29 -4.31 1.06 1.81
CA TYR A 29 -5.06 1.72 2.86
C TYR A 29 -6.47 1.16 2.97
N TYR A 30 -6.91 0.87 4.21
CA TYR A 30 -8.20 0.24 4.47
C TYR A 30 -8.79 0.67 5.82
N ALA A 31 -8.72 1.96 6.17
CA ALA A 31 -9.30 2.48 7.42
C ALA A 31 -10.78 2.12 7.65
N PRO A 32 -11.64 1.96 6.62
CA PRO A 32 -13.00 1.48 6.80
C PRO A 32 -13.13 0.06 7.34
N PHE A 33 -12.04 -0.73 7.35
CA PHE A 33 -12.09 -2.18 7.53
C PHE A 33 -11.13 -2.71 8.58
N ASN A 34 -11.42 -3.92 9.06
CA ASN A 34 -10.54 -4.76 9.85
C ASN A 34 -9.95 -4.06 11.08
N HIS A 35 -8.68 -4.33 11.39
CA HIS A 35 -7.99 -3.78 12.57
C HIS A 35 -7.89 -2.25 12.57
N SER A 36 -7.81 -1.60 11.40
CA SER A 36 -7.79 -0.13 11.32
C SER A 36 -9.12 0.45 11.80
N TYR A 37 -10.24 -0.05 11.29
CA TYR A 37 -11.57 0.33 11.76
C TYR A 37 -11.73 0.04 13.26
N ALA A 38 -11.46 -1.21 13.68
CA ALA A 38 -11.62 -1.63 15.07
C ALA A 38 -10.74 -0.81 16.02
N GLY A 39 -9.48 -0.54 15.65
CA GLY A 39 -8.57 0.29 16.43
C GLY A 39 -9.04 1.74 16.58
N LEU A 40 -9.50 2.37 15.51
CA LEU A 40 -10.05 3.73 15.55
C LEU A 40 -11.31 3.81 16.44
N LYS A 41 -12.23 2.86 16.30
CA LYS A 41 -13.43 2.77 17.15
C LYS A 41 -13.06 2.56 18.62
N ALA A 42 -12.12 1.68 18.94
CA ALA A 42 -11.68 1.43 20.31
C ALA A 42 -11.03 2.67 20.96
N LYS A 43 -10.34 3.53 20.18
CA LYS A 43 -9.81 4.84 20.63
C LYS A 43 -10.88 5.93 20.68
N GLY A 44 -12.11 5.68 20.28
CA GLY A 44 -13.17 6.70 20.21
C GLY A 44 -12.93 7.74 19.09
N VAL A 45 -12.12 7.41 18.09
CA VAL A 45 -11.83 8.29 16.95
C VAL A 45 -12.86 8.08 15.85
N SER A 46 -13.40 9.15 15.30
CA SER A 46 -14.23 9.09 14.11
C SER A 46 -13.43 8.59 12.92
N VAL A 47 -13.85 7.50 12.29
CA VAL A 47 -13.16 6.91 11.12
C VAL A 47 -13.14 7.89 9.96
N ARG A 48 -14.22 8.67 9.72
CA ARG A 48 -14.25 9.71 8.69
C ARG A 48 -13.19 10.79 8.93
N ARG A 49 -13.03 11.23 10.19
CA ARG A 49 -11.99 12.21 10.54
C ARG A 49 -10.59 11.64 10.37
N ALA A 50 -10.38 10.36 10.70
CA ALA A 50 -9.10 9.70 10.44
C ALA A 50 -8.78 9.64 8.94
N ILE A 51 -9.77 9.27 8.11
CA ILE A 51 -9.64 9.28 6.64
C ILE A 51 -9.24 10.67 6.12
N ASP A 52 -9.88 11.74 6.58
CA ASP A 52 -9.55 13.11 6.15
C ASP A 52 -8.10 13.48 6.47
N ARG A 53 -7.65 13.17 7.68
CA ARG A 53 -6.27 13.44 8.12
C ARG A 53 -5.25 12.61 7.37
N ASP A 54 -5.56 11.35 7.10
CA ASP A 54 -4.66 10.46 6.35
C ASP A 54 -4.55 10.91 4.88
N ILE A 55 -5.63 11.39 4.27
CA ILE A 55 -5.60 11.97 2.92
C ILE A 55 -4.75 13.25 2.87
N GLU A 56 -4.80 14.11 3.91
CA GLU A 56 -3.86 15.24 4.02
C GLU A 56 -2.39 14.76 4.04
N ASP A 57 -2.09 13.68 4.75
CA ASP A 57 -0.75 13.11 4.78
C ASP A 57 -0.36 12.50 3.42
N PHE A 58 -1.29 11.85 2.73
CA PHE A 58 -1.07 11.36 1.38
C PHE A 58 -0.70 12.50 0.42
N GLN A 59 -1.40 13.62 0.48
CA GLN A 59 -1.08 14.79 -0.33
C GLN A 59 0.28 15.38 0.02
N ARG A 60 0.65 15.43 1.32
CA ARG A 60 1.98 15.88 1.76
C ARG A 60 3.11 15.00 1.24
N MET A 61 2.90 13.68 1.23
CA MET A 61 3.86 12.69 0.76
C MET A 61 3.85 12.47 -0.76
N GLY A 62 2.95 13.12 -1.50
CA GLY A 62 2.83 12.95 -2.96
C GLY A 62 2.28 11.60 -3.39
N VAL A 63 1.42 10.98 -2.56
CA VAL A 63 0.70 9.75 -2.89
C VAL A 63 -0.26 10.01 -4.05
N GLN A 64 -0.17 9.19 -5.09
CA GLN A 64 -0.99 9.29 -6.30
C GLN A 64 -1.98 8.13 -6.44
N LEU A 65 -1.75 7.03 -5.74
CA LEU A 65 -2.54 5.81 -5.82
C LEU A 65 -2.84 5.29 -4.41
N VAL A 66 -4.08 4.93 -4.17
CA VAL A 66 -4.48 4.14 -2.99
C VAL A 66 -5.00 2.79 -3.48
N ARG A 67 -4.35 1.71 -3.06
CA ARG A 67 -4.90 0.38 -3.22
C ARG A 67 -5.78 0.05 -2.02
N MET A 68 -7.04 -0.25 -2.28
CA MET A 68 -8.05 -0.53 -1.27
C MET A 68 -8.37 -2.03 -1.21
N HIS A 69 -8.14 -2.63 -0.07
CA HIS A 69 -8.66 -3.96 0.23
C HIS A 69 -10.11 -3.85 0.71
N LEU A 70 -11.01 -4.49 0.01
CA LEU A 70 -12.40 -4.62 0.45
C LEU A 70 -12.58 -5.99 1.13
N PHE A 71 -13.07 -5.95 2.36
CA PHE A 71 -13.21 -7.16 3.18
C PHE A 71 -14.63 -7.69 3.05
N ASP A 72 -14.79 -8.79 2.33
CA ASP A 72 -16.08 -9.45 2.07
C ASP A 72 -16.86 -9.73 3.35
N ARG A 73 -16.21 -10.14 4.43
CA ARG A 73 -16.85 -10.43 5.72
C ARG A 73 -17.54 -9.21 6.36
N GLU A 74 -17.09 -8.00 6.04
CA GLU A 74 -17.60 -6.75 6.58
C GLU A 74 -18.61 -6.09 5.64
N LEU A 75 -18.68 -6.59 4.39
CA LEU A 75 -19.52 -6.05 3.32
C LEU A 75 -20.63 -6.99 2.86
N THR A 76 -20.55 -8.30 3.17
CA THR A 76 -21.51 -9.28 2.65
C THR A 76 -22.06 -10.21 3.71
N ASP A 77 -23.22 -10.82 3.40
CA ASP A 77 -23.70 -12.00 4.07
C ASP A 77 -22.99 -13.29 3.54
N ALA A 78 -23.39 -14.44 4.09
CA ALA A 78 -22.83 -15.73 3.71
C ALA A 78 -23.13 -16.15 2.27
N GLU A 79 -24.15 -15.59 1.65
CA GLU A 79 -24.56 -15.83 0.27
C GLU A 79 -23.90 -14.86 -0.73
N GLY A 80 -23.11 -13.90 -0.24
CA GLY A 80 -22.44 -12.89 -1.05
C GLY A 80 -23.32 -11.71 -1.44
N SER A 81 -24.43 -11.47 -0.71
CA SER A 81 -25.22 -10.27 -0.90
C SER A 81 -24.58 -9.10 -0.14
N LEU A 82 -24.50 -7.94 -0.78
CA LEU A 82 -23.97 -6.72 -0.17
C LEU A 82 -24.87 -6.26 0.98
N ILE A 83 -24.27 -5.88 2.11
CA ILE A 83 -24.96 -5.44 3.31
C ILE A 83 -24.86 -3.92 3.43
N ASP A 84 -26.00 -3.26 3.66
CA ASP A 84 -26.04 -1.83 4.01
C ASP A 84 -25.63 -1.66 5.49
N ASN A 85 -24.40 -1.17 5.70
CA ASN A 85 -23.81 -1.01 7.04
C ASN A 85 -22.77 0.12 7.09
N GLU A 86 -22.22 0.39 8.29
CA GLU A 86 -21.21 1.44 8.49
C GLU A 86 -19.95 1.24 7.62
N HIS A 87 -19.54 0.00 7.37
CA HIS A 87 -18.36 -0.27 6.53
C HIS A 87 -18.57 0.15 5.08
N LEU A 88 -19.76 -0.12 4.52
CA LEU A 88 -20.12 0.32 3.17
C LEU A 88 -20.20 1.85 3.07
N GLU A 89 -20.80 2.52 4.07
CA GLU A 89 -20.86 3.97 4.15
C GLU A 89 -19.46 4.60 4.24
N LEU A 90 -18.57 4.03 5.03
CA LEU A 90 -17.18 4.49 5.15
C LEU A 90 -16.36 4.23 3.88
N LEU A 91 -16.64 3.15 3.16
CA LEU A 91 -16.07 2.89 1.84
C LEU A 91 -16.50 3.98 0.84
N ASP A 92 -17.79 4.31 0.81
CA ASP A 92 -18.33 5.39 0.00
C ASP A 92 -17.67 6.73 0.31
N TYR A 93 -17.51 7.02 1.61
CA TYR A 93 -16.82 8.23 2.06
C TYR A 93 -15.36 8.27 1.58
N LEU A 94 -14.61 7.18 1.75
CA LEU A 94 -13.22 7.11 1.33
C LEU A 94 -13.07 7.31 -0.19
N ILE A 95 -13.91 6.65 -1.01
CA ILE A 95 -13.88 6.79 -2.47
C ILE A 95 -14.11 8.26 -2.87
N GLU A 96 -15.12 8.92 -2.29
CA GLU A 96 -15.43 10.31 -2.60
C GLU A 96 -14.31 11.27 -2.16
N ARG A 97 -13.70 11.04 -0.98
CA ARG A 97 -12.60 11.86 -0.48
C ARG A 97 -11.33 11.72 -1.32
N LEU A 98 -11.01 10.51 -1.76
CA LEU A 98 -9.88 10.27 -2.68
C LEU A 98 -10.13 10.92 -4.05
N TYR A 99 -11.37 10.88 -4.55
CA TYR A 99 -11.77 11.59 -5.77
C TYR A 99 -11.50 13.10 -5.66
N GLN A 100 -11.96 13.71 -4.56
CA GLN A 100 -11.75 15.14 -4.29
C GLN A 100 -10.27 15.50 -4.12
N ALA A 101 -9.48 14.61 -3.56
CA ALA A 101 -8.04 14.78 -3.38
C ALA A 101 -7.22 14.57 -4.67
N GLY A 102 -7.82 14.07 -5.75
CA GLY A 102 -7.12 13.80 -7.01
C GLY A 102 -6.24 12.53 -6.97
N ILE A 103 -6.57 11.57 -6.10
CA ILE A 103 -5.81 10.33 -5.89
C ILE A 103 -6.51 9.18 -6.61
N TYR A 104 -5.76 8.41 -7.41
CA TYR A 104 -6.26 7.23 -8.11
C TYR A 104 -6.53 6.08 -7.14
N ILE A 105 -7.42 5.18 -7.54
CA ILE A 105 -7.75 3.98 -6.79
C ILE A 105 -7.43 2.73 -7.61
N MET A 106 -6.82 1.75 -6.96
CA MET A 106 -6.77 0.34 -7.33
C MET A 106 -7.65 -0.43 -6.36
N ILE A 107 -8.74 -1.03 -6.83
CA ILE A 107 -9.64 -1.81 -6.00
C ILE A 107 -9.18 -3.27 -6.00
N THR A 108 -9.02 -3.84 -4.81
CA THR A 108 -9.00 -5.29 -4.61
C THR A 108 -10.34 -5.66 -4.01
N ALA A 109 -11.25 -6.16 -4.85
CA ALA A 109 -12.65 -6.33 -4.49
C ALA A 109 -12.87 -7.34 -3.36
N MET A 110 -11.94 -8.27 -3.17
CA MET A 110 -12.02 -9.27 -2.11
C MET A 110 -10.66 -9.51 -1.46
N ALA A 111 -10.52 -9.12 -0.20
CA ALA A 111 -9.27 -9.26 0.54
C ALA A 111 -9.02 -10.66 1.08
N TRP A 112 -10.07 -11.38 1.43
CA TRP A 112 -10.00 -12.74 1.96
C TRP A 112 -9.06 -12.92 3.17
N TRP A 113 -9.23 -12.18 4.21
CA TRP A 113 -8.27 -12.19 5.34
C TRP A 113 -8.54 -13.23 6.42
N ASN A 114 -9.75 -13.75 6.53
CA ASN A 114 -10.19 -14.42 7.72
C ASN A 114 -10.17 -15.93 7.69
N SER A 115 -10.17 -16.51 6.52
CA SER A 115 -10.07 -17.94 6.43
C SER A 115 -8.71 -18.50 6.84
N THR A 116 -7.66 -17.63 6.90
CA THR A 116 -6.37 -18.06 7.47
C THR A 116 -6.48 -18.40 8.95
N SER A 117 -7.29 -17.69 9.70
CA SER A 117 -7.46 -17.97 11.12
C SER A 117 -8.34 -19.18 11.36
N LEU A 118 -9.41 -19.30 10.58
CA LEU A 118 -10.21 -20.49 10.60
C LEU A 118 -9.39 -21.71 10.13
N GLN A 119 -8.58 -21.56 9.07
CA GLN A 119 -7.64 -22.59 8.62
C GLN A 119 -6.51 -22.86 9.61
N ALA A 120 -5.91 -21.84 10.21
CA ALA A 120 -4.89 -22.03 11.25
C ALA A 120 -5.50 -22.70 12.47
N GLY A 121 -6.70 -22.33 12.87
CA GLY A 121 -7.48 -23.00 13.90
C GLY A 121 -7.79 -24.44 13.52
N LEU A 122 -8.25 -24.71 12.32
CA LEU A 122 -8.51 -26.05 11.80
C LEU A 122 -7.24 -26.89 11.64
N ARG A 123 -6.13 -26.30 11.16
CA ARG A 123 -4.80 -26.96 11.07
C ARG A 123 -4.19 -27.21 12.45
N ALA A 124 -4.42 -26.33 13.41
CA ALA A 124 -3.96 -26.48 14.79
C ALA A 124 -4.84 -27.42 15.63
N GLY A 125 -5.87 -28.05 15.04
CA GLY A 125 -6.72 -29.03 15.71
C GLY A 125 -7.81 -28.41 16.61
N TYR A 126 -8.21 -27.16 16.39
CA TYR A 126 -9.38 -26.58 17.02
C TYR A 126 -10.66 -27.23 16.47
N ALA A 127 -10.91 -28.46 16.93
CA ALA A 127 -12.07 -29.28 16.52
C ALA A 127 -13.41 -28.68 16.96
N HIS A 128 -13.39 -27.59 17.71
CA HIS A 128 -14.60 -26.96 18.30
C HIS A 128 -15.11 -25.76 17.48
N VAL A 129 -14.41 -25.32 16.43
CA VAL A 129 -14.93 -24.26 15.55
C VAL A 129 -16.02 -24.86 14.67
N THR A 130 -17.24 -24.43 14.88
CA THR A 130 -18.43 -24.89 14.14
C THR A 130 -18.84 -23.86 13.08
N LEU A 131 -19.75 -24.24 12.17
CA LEU A 131 -20.34 -23.28 11.23
C LEU A 131 -21.10 -22.15 11.95
N ALA A 132 -21.65 -22.42 13.14
CA ALA A 132 -22.32 -21.41 13.95
C ALA A 132 -21.36 -20.33 14.47
N ASP A 133 -20.08 -20.67 14.69
CA ASP A 133 -19.06 -19.69 15.12
C ASP A 133 -18.68 -18.70 14.03
N VAL A 134 -19.05 -18.98 12.77
CA VAL A 134 -18.80 -18.13 11.61
C VAL A 134 -20.10 -17.54 11.04
N ASP A 135 -21.22 -17.72 11.71
CA ASP A 135 -22.51 -17.16 11.32
C ASP A 135 -22.45 -15.62 11.28
N GLY A 136 -22.99 -15.03 10.22
CA GLY A 136 -22.93 -13.60 9.98
C GLY A 136 -21.58 -13.06 9.45
N MET A 137 -20.64 -13.93 9.10
CA MET A 137 -19.44 -13.56 8.33
C MET A 137 -19.72 -13.59 6.82
N GLY A 138 -18.91 -12.90 6.04
CA GLY A 138 -18.99 -12.93 4.58
C GLY A 138 -18.67 -14.31 3.98
N PHE A 139 -19.11 -14.54 2.77
CA PHE A 139 -19.06 -15.86 2.11
C PHE A 139 -17.66 -16.49 2.03
N ALA A 140 -16.60 -15.71 1.86
CA ALA A 140 -15.23 -16.22 1.76
C ALA A 140 -14.71 -16.76 3.10
N SER A 141 -15.31 -16.40 4.23
CA SER A 141 -14.91 -16.87 5.55
C SER A 141 -15.24 -18.35 5.81
N PHE A 142 -16.08 -18.95 4.98
CA PHE A 142 -16.54 -20.34 5.15
C PHE A 142 -15.70 -21.38 4.42
N CYS A 143 -14.70 -20.98 3.66
CA CYS A 143 -13.96 -21.91 2.82
C CYS A 143 -12.45 -21.64 2.81
N PRO A 144 -11.63 -22.69 2.56
CA PRO A 144 -10.23 -22.52 2.18
C PRO A 144 -10.08 -21.61 0.97
N LYS A 145 -9.01 -20.80 0.94
CA LYS A 145 -8.79 -19.76 -0.08
C LYS A 145 -8.80 -20.31 -1.51
N HIS A 146 -8.20 -21.47 -1.74
CA HIS A 146 -8.23 -22.09 -3.07
C HIS A 146 -9.64 -22.41 -3.59
N MET A 147 -10.63 -22.60 -2.70
CA MET A 147 -12.02 -22.84 -3.11
C MET A 147 -12.68 -21.63 -3.76
N LEU A 148 -12.17 -20.42 -3.50
CA LEU A 148 -12.62 -19.20 -4.18
C LEU A 148 -12.43 -19.28 -5.70
N ILE A 149 -11.53 -20.14 -6.17
CA ILE A 149 -11.16 -20.28 -7.57
C ILE A 149 -12.07 -21.25 -8.33
N TRP A 150 -12.63 -22.25 -7.65
CA TRP A 150 -13.27 -23.36 -8.35
C TRP A 150 -14.61 -23.83 -7.80
N HIS A 151 -14.92 -23.57 -6.51
CA HIS A 151 -16.12 -24.11 -5.91
C HIS A 151 -17.37 -23.37 -6.41
N PRO A 152 -18.40 -24.08 -7.00
CA PRO A 152 -19.51 -23.45 -7.69
C PRO A 152 -20.27 -22.41 -6.89
N HIS A 153 -20.71 -22.76 -5.66
CA HIS A 153 -21.46 -21.82 -4.81
C HIS A 153 -20.64 -20.60 -4.39
N VAL A 154 -19.33 -20.78 -4.18
CA VAL A 154 -18.43 -19.68 -3.82
C VAL A 154 -18.20 -18.75 -5.02
N LEU A 155 -18.12 -19.30 -6.21
CA LEU A 155 -18.04 -18.51 -7.47
C LEU A 155 -19.32 -17.70 -7.70
N GLU A 156 -20.50 -18.30 -7.46
CA GLU A 156 -21.78 -17.59 -7.57
C GLU A 156 -21.91 -16.47 -6.54
N ALA A 157 -21.48 -16.70 -5.30
CA ALA A 157 -21.46 -15.70 -4.24
C ALA A 157 -20.52 -14.52 -4.59
N GLN A 158 -19.31 -14.81 -5.09
CA GLN A 158 -18.38 -13.77 -5.55
C GLN A 158 -18.97 -12.94 -6.69
N GLU A 159 -19.56 -13.60 -7.69
CA GLU A 159 -20.16 -12.92 -8.83
C GLU A 159 -21.33 -12.03 -8.39
N ARG A 160 -22.18 -12.50 -7.48
CA ARG A 160 -23.27 -11.70 -6.89
C ARG A 160 -22.73 -10.49 -6.16
N TYR A 161 -21.71 -10.69 -5.32
CA TYR A 161 -21.05 -9.61 -4.60
C TYR A 161 -20.48 -8.54 -5.53
N LEU A 162 -19.69 -8.95 -6.53
CA LEU A 162 -19.09 -8.01 -7.48
C LEU A 162 -20.16 -7.20 -8.22
N ARG A 163 -21.25 -7.86 -8.69
CA ARG A 163 -22.36 -7.17 -9.37
C ARG A 163 -23.04 -6.15 -8.50
N GLN A 164 -23.33 -6.49 -7.25
CA GLN A 164 -23.97 -5.58 -6.31
C GLN A 164 -23.04 -4.45 -5.90
N LEU A 165 -21.77 -4.73 -5.65
CA LEU A 165 -20.75 -3.73 -5.32
C LEU A 165 -20.59 -2.69 -6.43
N PHE A 166 -20.47 -3.13 -7.68
CA PHE A 166 -20.27 -2.22 -8.80
C PHE A 166 -21.54 -1.48 -9.22
N ALA A 167 -22.72 -2.02 -8.92
CA ALA A 167 -24.00 -1.36 -9.11
C ALA A 167 -24.39 -0.43 -7.95
N HIS A 168 -23.74 -0.57 -6.78
CA HIS A 168 -24.01 0.24 -5.59
C HIS A 168 -23.79 1.73 -5.90
N ARG A 169 -24.70 2.57 -5.40
CA ARG A 169 -24.60 4.00 -5.51
C ARG A 169 -24.05 4.62 -4.23
N ASN A 170 -22.90 5.22 -4.36
CA ASN A 170 -22.21 5.94 -3.29
C ASN A 170 -23.16 6.91 -2.58
N ALA A 171 -23.29 6.79 -1.27
CA ALA A 171 -24.22 7.57 -0.44
C ALA A 171 -23.97 9.09 -0.47
N PHE A 172 -22.76 9.54 -0.83
CA PHE A 172 -22.38 10.96 -0.83
C PHE A 172 -22.52 11.62 -2.21
N SER A 173 -22.29 10.88 -3.28
CA SER A 173 -22.28 11.42 -4.65
C SER A 173 -23.40 10.90 -5.54
N GLY A 174 -24.02 9.76 -5.16
CA GLY A 174 -24.97 9.04 -6.00
C GLY A 174 -24.36 8.31 -7.20
N LYS A 175 -23.03 8.37 -7.39
CA LYS A 175 -22.31 7.67 -8.46
C LYS A 175 -22.10 6.21 -8.12
N THR A 176 -22.10 5.35 -9.14
CA THR A 176 -21.57 3.98 -9.03
C THR A 176 -20.05 3.98 -9.13
N MET A 177 -19.37 2.92 -8.67
CA MET A 177 -17.91 2.82 -8.81
C MET A 177 -17.42 3.04 -10.25
N PRO A 178 -18.03 2.44 -11.29
CA PRO A 178 -17.62 2.67 -12.67
C PRO A 178 -17.79 4.11 -13.19
N GLU A 179 -18.57 4.95 -12.51
CA GLU A 179 -18.74 6.35 -12.87
C GLU A 179 -17.64 7.26 -12.31
N TYR A 180 -16.75 6.72 -11.47
CA TYR A 180 -15.60 7.45 -10.95
C TYR A 180 -14.37 7.28 -11.85
N GLU A 181 -13.90 8.37 -12.44
CA GLU A 181 -12.74 8.37 -13.33
C GLU A 181 -11.43 7.97 -12.64
N HIS A 182 -11.31 8.12 -11.33
CA HIS A 182 -10.09 7.82 -10.59
C HIS A 182 -9.94 6.33 -10.21
N ILE A 183 -10.96 5.50 -10.41
CA ILE A 183 -10.82 4.05 -10.25
C ILE A 183 -10.12 3.52 -11.50
N ALA A 184 -8.81 3.32 -11.38
CA ALA A 184 -7.94 3.04 -12.52
C ALA A 184 -7.67 1.55 -12.75
N LEU A 185 -7.63 0.75 -11.66
CA LEU A 185 -7.36 -0.69 -11.71
C LEU A 185 -8.32 -1.45 -10.80
N VAL A 186 -8.69 -2.66 -11.22
CA VAL A 186 -9.55 -3.57 -10.44
C VAL A 186 -8.90 -4.96 -10.40
N GLU A 187 -8.68 -5.47 -9.18
CA GLU A 187 -8.34 -6.86 -8.87
C GLU A 187 -9.58 -7.55 -8.29
N ALA A 188 -9.88 -8.75 -8.73
CA ALA A 188 -11.02 -9.50 -8.21
C ALA A 188 -10.74 -10.08 -6.81
N LEU A 189 -9.52 -10.59 -6.58
CA LEU A 189 -9.13 -11.29 -5.36
C LEU A 189 -7.69 -10.97 -4.99
N ASN A 190 -7.47 -10.67 -3.70
CA ASN A 190 -6.12 -10.54 -3.15
C ASN A 190 -5.44 -11.91 -3.05
N GLU A 191 -4.20 -12.02 -3.54
CA GLU A 191 -3.32 -13.17 -3.35
C GLU A 191 -4.01 -14.53 -3.56
N PRO A 192 -4.54 -14.84 -4.76
CA PRO A 192 -5.27 -16.07 -5.01
C PRO A 192 -4.41 -17.30 -4.70
N GLU A 193 -4.95 -18.26 -3.95
CA GLU A 193 -4.29 -19.54 -3.69
C GLU A 193 -4.68 -20.53 -4.80
N TYR A 194 -3.76 -20.79 -5.72
CA TYR A 194 -4.04 -21.70 -6.83
C TYR A 194 -3.98 -23.16 -6.38
N PRO A 195 -5.02 -23.95 -6.66
CA PRO A 195 -4.94 -25.39 -6.45
C PRO A 195 -3.81 -26.01 -7.30
N GLY A 196 -3.41 -27.22 -6.98
CA GLY A 196 -2.38 -27.93 -7.71
C GLY A 196 -2.30 -29.41 -7.35
N ALA A 197 -1.43 -30.16 -8.01
CA ALA A 197 -1.23 -31.59 -7.79
C ALA A 197 -0.92 -31.92 -6.31
N GLY A 198 -0.11 -31.09 -5.65
CA GLY A 198 0.20 -31.26 -4.23
C GLY A 198 -1.01 -31.18 -3.30
N LEU A 199 -1.90 -30.21 -3.52
CA LEU A 199 -3.16 -30.11 -2.80
C LEU A 199 -4.03 -31.35 -3.04
N MET A 200 -4.19 -31.76 -4.29
CA MET A 200 -5.03 -32.89 -4.65
C MET A 200 -4.55 -34.18 -4.02
N ARG A 201 -3.25 -34.45 -4.02
CA ARG A 201 -2.66 -35.61 -3.31
C ARG A 201 -2.92 -35.53 -1.80
N SER A 202 -2.71 -34.37 -1.20
CA SER A 202 -3.00 -34.17 0.24
C SER A 202 -4.46 -34.43 0.59
N LEU A 203 -5.40 -34.05 -0.27
CA LEU A 203 -6.83 -34.34 -0.07
C LEU A 203 -7.14 -35.85 -0.18
N GLU A 204 -6.49 -36.57 -1.08
CA GLU A 204 -6.62 -38.03 -1.21
C GLU A 204 -6.06 -38.74 0.04
N GLU A 205 -4.83 -38.39 0.45
CA GLU A 205 -4.16 -38.97 1.63
C GLU A 205 -4.93 -38.72 2.93
N HIS A 206 -5.55 -37.54 3.07
CA HIS A 206 -6.25 -37.13 4.29
C HIS A 206 -7.78 -37.18 4.16
N ARG A 207 -8.30 -37.94 3.19
CA ARG A 207 -9.73 -38.00 2.85
C ARG A 207 -10.65 -38.25 4.05
N GLU A 208 -10.30 -39.20 4.93
CA GLU A 208 -11.12 -39.50 6.12
C GLU A 208 -11.16 -38.32 7.10
N ALA A 209 -10.07 -37.61 7.28
CA ALA A 209 -10.03 -36.41 8.11
C ALA A 209 -10.85 -35.27 7.49
N CYS A 210 -10.79 -35.09 6.18
CA CYS A 210 -11.61 -34.12 5.46
C CYS A 210 -13.10 -34.44 5.59
N LEU A 211 -13.52 -35.70 5.48
CA LEU A 211 -14.90 -36.10 5.63
C LEU A 211 -15.50 -35.78 7.01
N LYS A 212 -14.69 -35.80 8.07
CA LYS A 212 -15.09 -35.48 9.44
C LYS A 212 -15.23 -33.97 9.71
N ASN A 213 -14.68 -33.14 8.86
CA ASN A 213 -14.73 -31.68 8.99
C ASN A 213 -15.71 -31.08 7.95
N PRO A 214 -16.79 -30.40 8.38
CA PRO A 214 -17.82 -29.87 7.46
C PRO A 214 -17.27 -28.93 6.39
N ILE A 215 -16.25 -28.14 6.71
CA ILE A 215 -15.63 -27.19 5.78
C ILE A 215 -14.74 -27.96 4.80
N ARG A 216 -13.83 -28.79 5.31
CA ARG A 216 -12.89 -29.54 4.50
C ARG A 216 -13.53 -30.63 3.62
N ARG A 217 -14.72 -31.12 4.02
CA ARG A 217 -15.48 -32.07 3.19
C ARG A 217 -15.74 -31.53 1.79
N ARG A 218 -15.99 -30.23 1.67
CA ARG A 218 -16.24 -29.57 0.37
C ARG A 218 -14.99 -29.55 -0.52
N GLU A 219 -13.78 -29.55 0.07
CA GLU A 219 -12.52 -29.61 -0.71
C GLU A 219 -12.44 -30.91 -1.53
N LEU A 220 -13.09 -32.00 -1.06
CA LEU A 220 -13.10 -33.29 -1.78
C LEU A 220 -13.88 -33.26 -3.10
N GLU A 221 -14.74 -32.25 -3.29
CA GLU A 221 -15.44 -32.04 -4.56
C GLU A 221 -14.46 -31.79 -5.71
N LEU A 222 -13.29 -31.16 -5.42
CA LEU A 222 -12.22 -30.98 -6.40
C LEU A 222 -11.75 -32.29 -7.01
N LEU A 223 -11.62 -33.34 -6.19
CA LEU A 223 -11.22 -34.67 -6.66
C LEU A 223 -12.30 -35.30 -7.55
N GLY A 224 -13.59 -35.07 -7.23
CA GLY A 224 -14.72 -35.49 -8.06
C GLY A 224 -14.70 -34.81 -9.45
N MET A 225 -14.52 -33.50 -9.47
CA MET A 225 -14.39 -32.74 -10.71
C MET A 225 -13.21 -33.20 -11.58
N TYR A 226 -12.09 -33.53 -10.95
CA TYR A 226 -10.93 -34.06 -11.64
C TYR A 226 -11.17 -35.47 -12.21
N ALA A 227 -11.83 -36.33 -11.45
CA ALA A 227 -12.18 -37.66 -11.95
C ALA A 227 -13.08 -37.60 -13.20
N GLU A 228 -14.03 -36.67 -13.24
CA GLU A 228 -14.85 -36.41 -14.44
C GLU A 228 -14.00 -35.86 -15.59
N TYR A 229 -13.11 -34.92 -15.33
CA TYR A 229 -12.17 -34.38 -16.34
C TYR A 229 -11.34 -35.47 -17.01
N LEU A 230 -10.78 -36.44 -16.23
CA LEU A 230 -10.02 -37.57 -16.77
C LEU A 230 -10.89 -38.49 -17.61
N LYS A 231 -12.10 -38.77 -17.12
CA LYS A 231 -13.06 -39.67 -17.81
C LYS A 231 -13.51 -39.10 -19.16
N GLU A 232 -13.86 -37.82 -19.18
CA GLU A 232 -14.30 -37.14 -20.41
C GLU A 232 -13.21 -37.11 -21.48
N ARG A 233 -11.95 -37.03 -21.11
CA ARG A 233 -10.79 -36.95 -22.02
C ARG A 233 -10.13 -38.29 -22.30
N ALA A 234 -10.53 -39.33 -21.58
CA ALA A 234 -9.93 -40.67 -21.65
C ALA A 234 -8.39 -40.64 -21.46
N ILE A 235 -7.93 -39.85 -20.48
CA ILE A 235 -6.52 -39.69 -20.17
C ILE A 235 -6.18 -40.30 -18.80
N PRO A 236 -4.90 -40.71 -18.55
CA PRO A 236 -4.50 -41.26 -17.26
C PRO A 236 -4.35 -40.18 -16.22
N ASP A 237 -4.47 -40.56 -14.92
CA ASP A 237 -4.16 -39.71 -13.80
C ASP A 237 -2.64 -39.55 -13.65
N THR A 238 -2.16 -38.34 -13.83
CA THR A 238 -0.77 -37.94 -13.64
C THR A 238 -0.70 -36.57 -12.97
N ASP A 239 0.45 -36.25 -12.33
CA ASP A 239 0.65 -34.92 -11.74
C ASP A 239 0.59 -33.80 -12.78
N ASP A 240 1.07 -34.05 -13.99
CA ASP A 240 0.99 -33.08 -15.09
C ASP A 240 -0.47 -32.77 -15.47
N GLU A 241 -1.32 -33.78 -15.55
CA GLU A 241 -2.76 -33.56 -15.81
C GLU A 241 -3.49 -32.92 -14.63
N ARG A 242 -3.08 -33.18 -13.38
CA ARG A 242 -3.59 -32.46 -12.19
C ARG A 242 -3.24 -30.97 -12.25
N GLU A 243 -1.99 -30.65 -12.61
CA GLU A 243 -1.54 -29.25 -12.78
C GLU A 243 -2.28 -28.57 -13.93
N ARG A 244 -2.46 -29.25 -15.05
CA ARG A 244 -3.21 -28.74 -16.22
C ARG A 244 -4.67 -28.45 -15.86
N PHE A 245 -5.34 -29.40 -15.20
CA PHE A 245 -6.70 -29.23 -14.72
C PHE A 245 -6.84 -28.04 -13.78
N CYS A 246 -5.92 -27.88 -12.83
CA CYS A 246 -5.93 -26.77 -11.90
C CYS A 246 -5.68 -25.42 -12.61
N ALA A 247 -4.79 -25.37 -13.59
CA ALA A 247 -4.58 -24.18 -14.41
C ALA A 247 -5.84 -23.81 -15.22
N ASP A 248 -6.57 -24.80 -15.77
CA ASP A 248 -7.85 -24.59 -16.44
C ASP A 248 -8.92 -24.01 -15.49
N LEU A 249 -8.95 -24.45 -14.23
CA LEU A 249 -9.85 -23.89 -13.21
C LEU A 249 -9.55 -22.42 -12.96
N VAL A 250 -8.27 -22.07 -12.78
CA VAL A 250 -7.85 -20.68 -12.59
C VAL A 250 -8.17 -19.83 -13.80
N GLY A 251 -7.92 -20.35 -15.00
CA GLY A 251 -8.28 -19.64 -16.24
C GLY A 251 -9.78 -19.34 -16.33
N ARG A 252 -10.64 -20.32 -16.00
CA ARG A 252 -12.11 -20.12 -15.96
C ARG A 252 -12.54 -19.12 -14.90
N TYR A 253 -11.89 -19.13 -13.74
CA TYR A 253 -12.12 -18.14 -12.69
C TYR A 253 -11.83 -16.72 -13.19
N ILE A 254 -10.67 -16.51 -13.79
CA ILE A 254 -10.25 -15.23 -14.34
C ILE A 254 -11.24 -14.72 -15.37
N GLU A 255 -11.61 -15.58 -16.33
CA GLU A 255 -12.58 -15.24 -17.36
C GLU A 255 -13.94 -14.85 -16.77
N ARG A 256 -14.42 -15.58 -15.76
CA ARG A 256 -15.71 -15.35 -15.11
C ARG A 256 -15.73 -14.04 -14.32
N MET A 257 -14.75 -13.80 -13.43
CA MET A 257 -14.72 -12.62 -12.56
C MET A 257 -14.44 -11.35 -13.37
N PHE A 258 -13.51 -11.40 -14.31
CA PHE A 258 -13.23 -10.24 -15.15
C PHE A 258 -14.27 -9.97 -16.23
N ALA A 259 -15.14 -10.93 -16.55
CA ALA A 259 -16.33 -10.65 -17.34
C ALA A 259 -17.28 -9.68 -16.61
N VAL A 260 -17.45 -9.86 -15.29
CA VAL A 260 -18.25 -8.93 -14.48
C VAL A 260 -17.59 -7.54 -14.43
N VAL A 261 -16.28 -7.48 -14.21
CA VAL A 261 -15.57 -6.19 -14.22
C VAL A 261 -15.75 -5.47 -15.57
N GLU A 262 -15.62 -6.19 -16.68
CA GLU A 262 -15.78 -5.63 -18.03
C GLU A 262 -17.22 -5.16 -18.30
N GLU A 263 -18.23 -5.92 -17.84
CA GLU A 263 -19.64 -5.56 -17.96
C GLU A 263 -19.93 -4.20 -17.32
N PHE A 264 -19.37 -3.92 -16.15
CA PHE A 264 -19.61 -2.68 -15.42
C PHE A 264 -18.68 -1.55 -15.83
N PHE A 265 -17.39 -1.79 -15.95
CA PHE A 265 -16.40 -0.75 -16.23
C PHE A 265 -16.19 -0.50 -17.74
N GLY A 266 -16.47 -1.45 -18.61
CA GLY A 266 -16.39 -1.27 -20.07
C GLY A 266 -15.05 -0.73 -20.56
N GLY A 267 -13.92 -1.17 -19.98
CA GLY A 267 -12.57 -0.71 -20.32
C GLY A 267 -12.15 0.61 -19.66
N ARG A 268 -12.95 1.19 -18.77
CA ARG A 268 -12.57 2.40 -17.99
C ARG A 268 -11.54 2.12 -16.91
N ALA A 269 -11.50 0.90 -16.38
CA ALA A 269 -10.48 0.45 -15.44
C ALA A 269 -9.76 -0.77 -16.01
N LEU A 270 -8.45 -0.88 -15.76
CA LEU A 270 -7.65 -2.02 -16.15
C LEU A 270 -7.89 -3.19 -15.19
N LYS A 271 -8.00 -4.39 -15.76
CA LYS A 271 -8.12 -5.64 -15.02
C LYS A 271 -6.73 -6.14 -14.62
N ALA A 272 -6.39 -5.98 -13.35
CA ALA A 272 -5.13 -6.42 -12.77
C ALA A 272 -5.29 -7.79 -12.09
N HIS A 273 -4.37 -8.70 -12.31
CA HIS A 273 -4.40 -10.02 -11.71
C HIS A 273 -3.10 -10.35 -11.00
N ILE A 274 -3.21 -10.77 -9.73
CA ILE A 274 -2.07 -11.19 -8.93
C ILE A 274 -1.57 -12.53 -9.45
N CYS A 275 -0.32 -12.51 -9.91
CA CYS A 275 0.26 -13.59 -10.68
C CYS A 275 1.06 -14.52 -9.76
N TYR A 276 0.38 -15.54 -9.23
CA TYR A 276 1.03 -16.68 -8.60
C TYR A 276 1.20 -17.85 -9.58
N GLY A 277 2.13 -18.75 -9.29
CA GLY A 277 2.36 -19.95 -10.09
C GLY A 277 2.98 -19.69 -11.47
N PHE A 278 3.56 -18.50 -11.69
CA PHE A 278 4.24 -18.15 -12.95
C PHE A 278 5.47 -19.04 -13.22
N ASP A 279 6.00 -19.71 -12.22
CA ASP A 279 7.05 -20.71 -12.25
C ASP A 279 6.56 -22.12 -12.65
N ARG A 280 5.23 -22.34 -12.62
CA ARG A 280 4.57 -23.62 -12.99
C ARG A 280 4.17 -23.58 -14.45
N PRO A 281 4.59 -24.52 -15.32
CA PRO A 281 4.42 -24.44 -16.78
C PRO A 281 2.99 -24.19 -17.27
N HIS A 282 2.01 -24.95 -16.77
CA HIS A 282 0.61 -24.81 -17.18
C HIS A 282 -0.01 -23.48 -16.74
N PHE A 283 0.33 -23.00 -15.53
CA PHE A 283 -0.13 -21.70 -15.05
C PHE A 283 0.52 -20.54 -15.81
N ARG A 284 1.82 -20.67 -16.13
CA ARG A 284 2.52 -19.71 -16.97
C ARG A 284 1.87 -19.56 -18.34
N GLU A 285 1.55 -20.68 -18.96
CA GLU A 285 0.84 -20.71 -20.25
C GLU A 285 -0.53 -20.07 -20.14
N MET A 286 -1.31 -20.42 -19.12
CA MET A 286 -2.62 -19.87 -18.83
C MET A 286 -2.55 -18.35 -18.65
N LEU A 287 -1.63 -17.84 -17.79
CA LEU A 287 -1.46 -16.40 -17.56
C LEU A 287 -1.09 -15.64 -18.83
N LYS A 288 -0.21 -16.20 -19.66
CA LYS A 288 0.18 -15.63 -20.96
C LYS A 288 -1.00 -15.47 -21.89
N ASN A 289 -1.87 -16.48 -21.93
CA ASN A 289 -3.00 -16.58 -22.86
C ASN A 289 -4.30 -15.94 -22.32
N ALA A 290 -4.37 -15.57 -21.04
CA ALA A 290 -5.56 -14.96 -20.42
C ALA A 290 -5.85 -13.59 -21.03
N ARG A 291 -6.89 -13.51 -21.89
CA ARG A 291 -7.22 -12.30 -22.65
C ARG A 291 -7.81 -11.19 -21.80
N ARG A 292 -8.48 -11.54 -20.69
CA ARG A 292 -9.12 -10.57 -19.80
C ARG A 292 -8.19 -9.96 -18.76
N ILE A 293 -6.94 -10.43 -18.66
CA ILE A 293 -5.93 -9.78 -17.84
C ILE A 293 -5.27 -8.68 -18.66
N ASP A 294 -5.43 -7.44 -18.26
CA ASP A 294 -4.74 -6.29 -18.87
C ASP A 294 -3.34 -6.11 -18.27
N VAL A 295 -3.20 -6.36 -16.97
CA VAL A 295 -2.00 -6.06 -16.18
C VAL A 295 -1.70 -7.20 -15.22
N LEU A 296 -0.43 -7.56 -15.06
CA LEU A 296 0.02 -8.50 -14.03
C LEU A 296 0.45 -7.75 -12.78
N SER A 297 0.00 -8.25 -11.65
CA SER A 297 0.21 -7.65 -10.34
C SER A 297 1.11 -8.54 -9.48
N LEU A 298 2.13 -7.94 -8.84
CA LEU A 298 3.18 -8.65 -8.10
C LEU A 298 3.30 -8.12 -6.68
N ALA A 299 3.68 -8.97 -5.73
CA ALA A 299 4.22 -8.53 -4.44
C ALA A 299 5.74 -8.35 -4.53
N PHE A 300 6.24 -7.34 -3.83
CA PHE A 300 7.66 -7.07 -3.70
C PHE A 300 8.03 -6.90 -2.23
N TYR A 301 8.54 -7.97 -1.62
CA TYR A 301 9.02 -7.98 -0.24
C TYR A 301 10.48 -8.45 -0.23
N SER A 302 11.42 -7.53 -0.09
CA SER A 302 12.85 -7.80 -0.24
C SER A 302 13.44 -8.70 0.87
N ASP A 303 12.75 -8.82 1.98
CA ASP A 303 13.19 -9.52 3.17
C ASP A 303 12.29 -10.70 3.60
N LEU A 304 11.62 -11.36 2.63
CA LEU A 304 10.70 -12.47 2.89
C LEU A 304 11.25 -13.53 3.85
N GLY A 305 12.55 -13.82 3.78
CA GLY A 305 13.20 -14.75 4.70
C GLY A 305 13.26 -14.28 6.14
N ARG A 306 13.22 -12.97 6.39
CA ARG A 306 13.27 -12.32 7.72
C ARG A 306 11.92 -11.91 8.25
N TYR A 307 10.91 -11.97 7.43
CA TYR A 307 9.52 -11.63 7.76
C TYR A 307 9.02 -12.29 9.05
N TYR A 308 9.58 -13.47 9.39
CA TYR A 308 9.21 -14.26 10.56
C TYR A 308 10.19 -14.16 11.74
N THR A 309 11.29 -13.41 11.61
CA THR A 309 12.31 -13.22 12.65
C THR A 309 12.46 -11.76 13.07
N PRO A 310 11.47 -11.20 13.80
CA PRO A 310 11.37 -9.76 14.06
C PRO A 310 12.49 -9.19 14.95
N ASN A 311 13.36 -10.02 15.52
CA ASN A 311 14.43 -9.59 16.40
C ASN A 311 15.80 -9.44 15.68
N GLU A 312 15.88 -9.83 14.42
CA GLU A 312 17.09 -9.63 13.62
C GLU A 312 16.98 -8.29 12.90
N ARG A 313 17.80 -7.34 13.33
CA ARG A 313 17.97 -6.08 12.59
C ARG A 313 18.68 -6.40 11.28
N ILE A 314 18.05 -6.02 10.18
CA ILE A 314 18.68 -6.09 8.88
C ILE A 314 19.86 -5.12 8.86
N ILE A 315 21.04 -5.60 8.49
CA ILE A 315 22.19 -4.73 8.27
C ILE A 315 21.92 -3.91 7.02
N PRO A 316 21.97 -2.57 7.09
CA PRO A 316 21.59 -1.70 5.95
C PRO A 316 22.27 -2.06 4.64
N GLU A 317 23.53 -2.48 4.68
CA GLU A 317 24.32 -2.87 3.51
C GLU A 317 23.76 -4.11 2.79
N GLN A 318 23.04 -4.97 3.49
CA GLN A 318 22.44 -6.18 2.91
C GLN A 318 21.13 -5.87 2.18
N LEU A 319 20.41 -4.82 2.59
CA LEU A 319 19.12 -4.48 1.99
C LEU A 319 19.23 -4.16 0.49
N LEU A 320 20.24 -3.40 0.08
CA LEU A 320 20.41 -3.04 -1.33
C LEU A 320 20.67 -4.25 -2.24
N GLY A 321 21.38 -5.25 -1.74
CA GLY A 321 21.60 -6.52 -2.47
C GLY A 321 20.34 -7.39 -2.53
N GLU A 322 19.62 -7.48 -1.43
CA GLU A 322 18.37 -8.26 -1.32
C GLU A 322 17.25 -7.67 -2.19
N ASP A 323 17.11 -6.34 -2.24
CA ASP A 323 16.16 -5.65 -3.10
C ASP A 323 16.40 -5.98 -4.57
N LYS A 324 17.66 -5.94 -5.02
CA LYS A 324 18.02 -6.31 -6.40
C LYS A 324 17.68 -7.77 -6.70
N ALA A 325 18.07 -8.68 -5.81
CA ALA A 325 17.86 -10.12 -6.01
C ALA A 325 16.38 -10.49 -6.04
N CYS A 326 15.59 -9.96 -5.10
CA CYS A 326 14.15 -10.18 -5.04
C CYS A 326 13.45 -9.66 -6.30
N ALA A 327 13.75 -8.44 -6.71
CA ALA A 327 13.14 -7.84 -7.89
C ALA A 327 13.54 -8.55 -9.18
N GLN A 328 14.80 -8.96 -9.33
CA GLN A 328 15.26 -9.73 -10.48
C GLN A 328 14.56 -11.09 -10.58
N TYR A 329 14.38 -11.78 -9.45
CA TYR A 329 13.66 -13.04 -9.39
C TYR A 329 12.18 -12.86 -9.78
N VAL A 330 11.49 -11.93 -9.11
CA VAL A 330 10.03 -11.75 -9.30
C VAL A 330 9.72 -11.14 -10.67
N CYS A 331 10.40 -10.08 -11.08
CA CYS A 331 10.07 -9.37 -12.32
C CYS A 331 10.67 -10.03 -13.56
N GLY A 332 11.84 -10.68 -13.45
CA GLY A 332 12.52 -11.29 -14.60
C GLY A 332 11.69 -12.35 -15.29
N ASP A 333 11.12 -13.27 -14.53
CA ASP A 333 10.30 -14.35 -15.05
C ASP A 333 8.93 -13.89 -15.54
N VAL A 334 8.33 -12.90 -14.87
CA VAL A 334 6.98 -12.41 -15.19
C VAL A 334 6.98 -11.50 -16.42
N ARG A 335 8.03 -10.73 -16.67
CA ARG A 335 8.18 -9.91 -17.89
C ARG A 335 8.01 -10.72 -19.18
N GLY A 336 8.43 -11.97 -19.18
CA GLY A 336 8.25 -12.90 -20.31
C GLY A 336 6.80 -13.27 -20.63
N LEU A 337 5.83 -12.87 -19.78
CA LEU A 337 4.39 -13.10 -20.02
C LEU A 337 3.76 -12.03 -20.94
N GLY A 338 4.49 -10.98 -21.31
CA GLY A 338 4.08 -10.02 -22.32
C GLY A 338 2.96 -9.07 -21.89
N LYS A 339 2.83 -8.77 -20.60
CA LYS A 339 1.87 -7.82 -20.03
C LYS A 339 2.57 -6.79 -19.15
N PRO A 340 1.99 -5.56 -18.99
CA PRO A 340 2.51 -4.58 -18.04
C PRO A 340 2.54 -5.11 -16.62
N LEU A 341 3.44 -4.55 -15.79
CA LEU A 341 3.62 -4.94 -14.39
C LEU A 341 3.21 -3.81 -13.45
N VAL A 342 2.51 -4.18 -12.37
CA VAL A 342 2.27 -3.32 -11.21
C VAL A 342 2.66 -4.08 -9.95
N SER A 343 3.02 -3.35 -8.89
CA SER A 343 3.23 -3.93 -7.56
C SER A 343 2.03 -3.60 -6.67
N TYR A 344 1.19 -4.61 -6.43
CA TYR A 344 0.00 -4.44 -5.58
C TYR A 344 0.39 -4.24 -4.11
N GLU A 345 1.47 -4.85 -3.68
CA GLU A 345 2.05 -4.73 -2.36
C GLU A 345 3.57 -4.73 -2.46
N TRP A 346 4.19 -3.82 -1.75
CA TRP A 346 5.63 -3.87 -1.51
C TRP A 346 5.94 -3.28 -0.14
N ALA A 347 6.94 -3.80 0.52
CA ALA A 347 7.48 -3.21 1.75
C ALA A 347 8.88 -3.72 2.00
N ILE A 348 9.64 -2.91 2.74
CA ILE A 348 10.82 -3.35 3.45
C ILE A 348 10.38 -3.52 4.90
N THR A 349 10.48 -4.72 5.44
CA THR A 349 9.90 -5.04 6.74
C THR A 349 10.91 -4.86 7.88
N CYS A 350 10.42 -4.65 9.09
CA CYS A 350 11.22 -4.56 10.31
C CYS A 350 12.32 -3.48 10.30
N THR A 351 12.18 -2.42 9.51
CA THR A 351 13.09 -1.27 9.48
C THR A 351 12.33 0.04 9.73
N LEU A 352 13.04 1.08 10.15
CA LEU A 352 12.53 2.45 10.28
C LEU A 352 13.30 3.41 9.38
N THR A 353 14.09 2.86 8.47
CA THR A 353 14.96 3.57 7.55
C THR A 353 14.17 4.23 6.41
N GLY A 354 14.77 5.22 5.77
CA GLY A 354 14.18 5.94 4.63
C GLY A 354 14.84 5.60 3.30
N PHE A 355 16.15 5.31 3.30
CA PHE A 355 16.92 5.06 2.07
C PHE A 355 16.44 3.84 1.29
N ASP A 356 15.99 2.80 1.98
CA ASP A 356 15.52 1.52 1.43
C ASP A 356 14.31 1.68 0.51
N HIS A 357 13.43 2.65 0.81
CA HIS A 357 12.29 2.97 -0.04
C HIS A 357 12.75 3.53 -1.40
N VAL A 358 13.77 4.40 -1.38
CA VAL A 358 14.38 4.97 -2.59
C VAL A 358 15.05 3.85 -3.42
N ALA A 359 15.75 2.92 -2.75
CA ALA A 359 16.35 1.78 -3.42
C ALA A 359 15.30 0.88 -4.09
N ALA A 360 14.25 0.51 -3.36
CA ALA A 360 13.16 -0.32 -3.89
C ALA A 360 12.47 0.35 -5.08
N ALA A 361 12.17 1.65 -4.99
CA ALA A 361 11.55 2.41 -6.08
C ALA A 361 12.41 2.43 -7.34
N ARG A 362 13.72 2.67 -7.18
CA ARG A 362 14.70 2.70 -8.27
C ARG A 362 14.76 1.34 -8.99
N VAL A 363 14.78 0.25 -8.22
CA VAL A 363 14.82 -1.11 -8.76
C VAL A 363 13.51 -1.47 -9.47
N MET A 364 12.38 -1.27 -8.84
CA MET A 364 11.06 -1.57 -9.43
C MET A 364 10.82 -0.80 -10.73
N ALA A 365 11.16 0.50 -10.77
CA ALA A 365 10.99 1.32 -11.96
C ALA A 365 11.87 0.83 -13.13
N SER A 366 13.13 0.46 -12.87
CA SER A 366 14.03 -0.12 -13.88
C SER A 366 13.48 -1.41 -14.47
N LEU A 367 12.82 -2.24 -13.65
CA LEU A 367 12.24 -3.51 -14.06
C LEU A 367 10.87 -3.34 -14.75
N GLY A 368 10.40 -2.12 -14.94
CA GLY A 368 9.21 -1.80 -15.70
C GLY A 368 7.91 -1.87 -14.89
N VAL A 369 7.97 -1.89 -13.55
CA VAL A 369 6.79 -1.70 -12.70
C VAL A 369 6.24 -0.29 -12.89
N GLN A 370 4.94 -0.14 -13.13
CA GLN A 370 4.32 1.15 -13.47
C GLN A 370 3.44 1.74 -12.38
N CYS A 371 2.85 0.92 -11.55
CA CYS A 371 2.14 1.35 -10.34
C CYS A 371 2.67 0.54 -9.17
N ALA A 372 2.91 1.18 -8.02
CA ALA A 372 3.42 0.49 -6.84
C ALA A 372 2.72 1.02 -5.58
N ALA A 373 2.13 0.11 -4.79
CA ALA A 373 1.41 0.44 -3.57
C ALA A 373 2.12 -0.16 -2.34
N TYR A 374 2.69 0.71 -1.49
CA TYR A 374 3.33 0.30 -0.24
C TYR A 374 2.34 -0.39 0.70
N PHE A 375 2.69 -1.52 1.26
CA PHE A 375 1.86 -2.20 2.25
C PHE A 375 2.48 -2.04 3.65
N THR A 376 1.91 -1.21 4.54
CA THR A 376 0.69 -0.44 4.43
C THR A 376 0.83 0.86 5.23
N TYR A 377 0.08 1.90 4.88
CA TYR A 377 0.03 3.11 5.68
C TYR A 377 -0.80 2.88 6.94
N THR A 378 -0.20 3.11 8.11
CA THR A 378 -0.89 3.07 9.40
C THR A 378 -1.64 4.39 9.60
N PRO A 379 -2.98 4.38 9.83
CA PRO A 379 -3.72 5.61 10.08
C PRO A 379 -3.06 6.50 11.13
N ARG A 380 -3.06 7.83 10.91
CA ARG A 380 -2.40 8.81 11.81
C ARG A 380 -2.78 8.59 13.27
N ASP A 381 -4.08 8.42 13.52
CA ASP A 381 -4.60 8.25 14.87
C ASP A 381 -4.29 6.88 15.51
N LEU A 382 -3.68 5.96 14.78
CA LEU A 382 -3.22 4.65 15.26
C LEU A 382 -1.70 4.50 15.27
N GLY A 383 -0.98 5.51 14.82
CA GLY A 383 0.48 5.46 14.71
C GLY A 383 1.21 5.20 16.04
N ASP A 384 0.65 5.62 17.15
CA ASP A 384 1.21 5.40 18.49
C ASP A 384 1.18 3.92 18.93
N TYR A 385 0.27 3.10 18.39
CA TYR A 385 0.11 1.68 18.73
C TYR A 385 0.64 0.74 17.66
N ASN A 386 0.70 1.17 16.39
CA ASN A 386 1.01 0.30 15.26
C ASN A 386 0.22 -1.02 15.31
N PRO A 387 -1.13 -1.00 15.35
CA PRO A 387 -1.94 -2.21 15.58
C PRO A 387 -2.08 -3.08 14.34
N GLY A 388 -1.63 -2.60 13.18
CA GLY A 388 -1.77 -3.27 11.90
C GLY A 388 -0.73 -4.36 11.64
N TRP A 389 -0.28 -4.44 10.40
CA TRP A 389 0.85 -5.25 10.02
C TRP A 389 2.13 -4.63 10.59
N VAL A 390 2.45 -5.05 11.79
CA VAL A 390 3.49 -4.49 12.66
C VAL A 390 4.82 -4.30 11.95
N MET A 391 5.17 -5.22 11.06
CA MET A 391 6.46 -5.23 10.35
C MET A 391 6.59 -4.14 9.27
N GLN A 392 5.46 -3.62 8.79
CA GLN A 392 5.39 -2.67 7.68
C GLN A 392 4.97 -1.27 8.15
N TYR A 393 5.22 -0.97 9.41
CA TYR A 393 4.84 0.28 10.06
C TYR A 393 5.33 1.51 9.30
N MET A 394 4.39 2.30 8.75
CA MET A 394 4.66 3.59 8.12
C MET A 394 3.56 4.60 8.47
N ASN A 395 3.98 5.75 8.99
CA ASN A 395 3.11 6.86 9.35
C ASN A 395 3.91 8.16 9.34
N LEU A 396 3.38 9.23 8.76
CA LEU A 396 4.12 10.49 8.62
C LEU A 396 4.53 11.12 9.94
N TYR A 397 3.74 10.92 11.00
CA TYR A 397 3.99 11.48 12.34
C TYR A 397 4.87 10.57 13.20
N HIS A 398 4.68 9.26 13.13
CA HIS A 398 5.30 8.29 14.02
C HIS A 398 6.51 7.57 13.44
N THR A 399 6.69 7.62 12.11
CA THR A 399 7.90 7.15 11.41
C THR A 399 8.36 8.18 10.36
N PRO A 400 8.66 9.43 10.78
CA PRO A 400 8.83 10.55 9.84
C PRO A 400 9.95 10.33 8.83
N ARG A 401 11.09 9.75 9.22
CA ARG A 401 12.19 9.44 8.30
C ARG A 401 11.76 8.47 7.20
N ARG A 402 11.06 7.41 7.59
CA ARG A 402 10.53 6.40 6.67
C ARG A 402 9.51 7.00 5.70
N ALA A 403 8.58 7.81 6.21
CA ALA A 403 7.55 8.46 5.41
C ALA A 403 8.12 9.49 4.40
N VAL A 404 9.14 10.26 4.82
CA VAL A 404 9.85 11.17 3.90
C VAL A 404 10.67 10.39 2.89
N GLY A 405 11.32 9.30 3.29
CA GLY A 405 11.98 8.36 2.37
C GLY A 405 11.03 7.76 1.35
N PHE A 406 9.82 7.38 1.76
CA PHE A 406 8.76 6.92 0.87
C PHE A 406 8.35 8.02 -0.14
N ALA A 407 8.24 9.27 0.29
CA ALA A 407 7.94 10.38 -0.61
C ALA A 407 9.07 10.64 -1.63
N ALA A 408 10.34 10.61 -1.18
CA ALA A 408 11.52 10.67 -2.05
C ALA A 408 11.53 9.53 -3.07
N ALA A 409 11.18 8.32 -2.63
CA ALA A 409 11.06 7.14 -3.47
C ALA A 409 10.03 7.32 -4.61
N GLY A 410 8.92 8.00 -4.33
CA GLY A 410 7.92 8.34 -5.35
C GLY A 410 8.50 9.20 -6.48
N ALA A 411 9.30 10.21 -6.14
CA ALA A 411 10.00 11.04 -7.13
C ALA A 411 10.96 10.19 -7.98
N VAL A 412 11.73 9.30 -7.34
CA VAL A 412 12.66 8.40 -8.04
C VAL A 412 11.91 7.43 -8.95
N PHE A 413 10.81 6.83 -8.47
CA PHE A 413 9.99 5.90 -9.25
C PHE A 413 9.46 6.52 -10.53
N ARG A 414 8.96 7.76 -10.46
CA ARG A 414 8.40 8.48 -11.63
C ARG A 414 9.44 8.88 -12.65
N GLN A 415 10.65 9.22 -12.20
CA GLN A 415 11.71 9.76 -13.06
C GLN A 415 12.65 8.69 -13.62
N THR A 416 12.72 7.50 -13.02
CA THR A 416 13.63 6.43 -13.47
C THR A 416 13.15 5.83 -14.79
N PRO A 417 13.93 5.90 -15.87
CA PRO A 417 13.59 5.24 -17.12
C PRO A 417 13.47 3.71 -16.95
N ARG A 418 12.56 3.11 -17.71
CA ARG A 418 12.49 1.66 -17.85
C ARG A 418 13.79 1.13 -18.45
N ASP A 419 14.20 -0.05 -18.02
CA ASP A 419 15.39 -0.75 -18.48
C ASP A 419 16.72 0.00 -18.19
N LEU A 420 16.67 1.04 -17.34
CA LEU A 420 17.90 1.66 -16.85
C LEU A 420 18.70 0.64 -16.04
N PRO A 421 20.00 0.43 -16.29
CA PRO A 421 20.80 -0.50 -15.51
C PRO A 421 20.68 -0.27 -14.01
N LEU A 422 20.64 -1.36 -13.24
CA LEU A 422 20.63 -1.25 -11.78
C LEU A 422 21.94 -0.67 -11.27
N PRO A 423 21.92 0.18 -10.23
CA PRO A 423 23.14 0.75 -9.65
C PRO A 423 24.08 -0.34 -9.14
N GLU A 424 25.39 -0.16 -9.32
CA GLU A 424 26.40 -1.14 -8.91
C GLU A 424 26.80 -1.04 -7.43
N GLY A 425 26.61 0.13 -6.81
CA GLY A 425 26.98 0.37 -5.42
C GLY A 425 26.25 -0.56 -4.43
N GLU A 426 26.96 -1.01 -3.40
CA GLU A 426 26.42 -1.88 -2.36
C GLU A 426 25.82 -1.11 -1.18
N VAL A 427 26.31 0.12 -0.92
CA VAL A 427 25.94 0.90 0.27
C VAL A 427 25.47 2.32 -0.05
N SER A 428 25.78 2.87 -1.22
CA SER A 428 25.35 4.20 -1.62
C SER A 428 25.13 4.31 -3.11
N TRP A 429 24.07 5.03 -3.50
CA TRP A 429 23.75 5.32 -4.90
C TRP A 429 23.61 6.82 -5.08
N ARG A 430 24.13 7.34 -6.22
CA ARG A 430 23.99 8.75 -6.60
C ARG A 430 23.73 8.84 -8.10
N GLU A 431 22.59 9.37 -8.45
CA GLU A 431 22.20 9.69 -9.83
C GLU A 431 21.69 11.15 -9.90
N ALA A 432 21.44 11.67 -11.08
CA ALA A 432 21.11 13.09 -11.25
C ALA A 432 19.91 13.58 -10.43
N GLY A 433 18.92 12.74 -10.19
CA GLY A 433 17.69 13.11 -9.49
C GLY A 433 17.61 12.65 -8.03
N TYR A 434 18.57 11.85 -7.55
CA TYR A 434 18.54 11.34 -6.18
C TYR A 434 19.90 10.92 -5.64
N ALA A 435 19.98 10.80 -4.31
CA ALA A 435 21.08 10.16 -3.60
C ALA A 435 20.56 9.34 -2.43
N LEU A 436 21.25 8.26 -2.09
CA LEU A 436 21.04 7.48 -0.87
C LEU A 436 22.37 6.97 -0.29
N ASP A 437 22.43 6.80 1.02
CA ASP A 437 23.52 6.12 1.72
C ASP A 437 22.94 5.27 2.87
N ALA A 438 23.11 3.96 2.76
CA ALA A 438 22.57 3.01 3.73
C ALA A 438 23.24 3.09 5.10
N ARG A 439 24.52 3.51 5.18
CA ARG A 439 25.28 3.59 6.45
C ARG A 439 24.79 4.72 7.36
N THR A 440 24.34 5.83 6.76
CA THR A 440 23.87 7.01 7.48
C THR A 440 22.35 7.10 7.51
N ASP A 441 21.66 6.14 6.87
CA ASP A 441 20.20 6.20 6.63
C ASP A 441 19.80 7.52 5.99
N PHE A 442 20.55 7.92 4.98
CA PHE A 442 20.30 9.13 4.21
C PHE A 442 19.60 8.80 2.90
N CYS A 443 18.63 9.63 2.55
CA CYS A 443 18.15 9.72 1.18
C CYS A 443 17.64 11.12 0.85
N ALA A 444 17.80 11.51 -0.41
CA ALA A 444 17.24 12.72 -0.98
C ALA A 444 16.83 12.46 -2.43
N ALA A 445 15.78 13.16 -2.87
CA ALA A 445 15.37 13.18 -4.26
C ALA A 445 14.77 14.54 -4.62
N GLN A 446 14.88 14.93 -5.87
CA GLN A 446 14.25 16.14 -6.38
C GLN A 446 13.41 15.81 -7.61
N GLU A 447 12.18 16.32 -7.65
CA GLU A 447 11.27 16.23 -8.78
C GLU A 447 10.73 17.64 -9.11
N GLY A 448 11.18 18.19 -10.23
CA GLY A 448 10.90 19.58 -10.56
C GLY A 448 11.45 20.54 -9.50
N ASP A 449 10.56 21.35 -8.93
CA ASP A 449 10.85 22.30 -7.85
C ASP A 449 10.62 21.75 -6.43
N THR A 450 10.32 20.46 -6.31
CA THR A 450 10.10 19.80 -5.02
C THR A 450 11.31 18.97 -4.61
N LEU A 451 11.83 19.24 -3.40
CA LEU A 451 12.91 18.50 -2.75
C LEU A 451 12.35 17.61 -1.63
N TYR A 452 12.78 16.37 -1.61
CA TYR A 452 12.56 15.40 -0.52
C TYR A 452 13.91 15.10 0.15
N TRP A 453 13.94 15.11 1.49
CA TRP A 453 15.21 14.95 2.22
C TRP A 453 15.00 14.22 3.55
N ALA A 454 15.63 13.08 3.75
CA ALA A 454 15.59 12.33 5.00
C ALA A 454 17.00 11.99 5.48
N GLY A 455 17.29 12.32 6.73
CA GLY A 455 18.61 12.06 7.34
C GLY A 455 19.65 13.13 7.06
N GLU A 456 20.92 12.77 7.26
CA GLU A 456 22.09 13.62 7.06
C GLU A 456 22.96 13.08 5.95
N GLY A 457 23.24 13.89 4.94
CA GLY A 457 24.05 13.49 3.78
C GLY A 457 24.19 14.62 2.77
N GLU A 458 24.68 14.26 1.59
CA GLU A 458 24.94 15.23 0.51
C GLU A 458 24.14 14.88 -0.74
N PHE A 459 23.44 15.88 -1.25
CA PHE A 459 22.76 15.83 -2.54
C PHE A 459 22.83 17.21 -3.21
N ALA A 460 23.17 17.24 -4.48
CA ALA A 460 23.27 18.48 -5.25
C ALA A 460 21.86 18.90 -5.73
N VAL A 461 21.30 19.91 -5.05
CA VAL A 461 20.02 20.51 -5.43
C VAL A 461 20.17 21.24 -6.77
N GLN A 462 19.22 21.04 -7.67
CA GLN A 462 19.24 21.59 -9.02
C GLN A 462 18.15 22.65 -9.21
N GLY A 463 18.53 23.81 -9.77
CA GLY A 463 17.56 24.86 -10.08
C GLY A 463 16.86 25.46 -8.88
N GLU A 464 15.67 26.00 -9.09
CA GLU A 464 14.85 26.61 -8.05
C GLU A 464 14.03 25.54 -7.33
N VAL A 465 13.94 25.66 -5.99
CA VAL A 465 13.10 24.82 -5.14
C VAL A 465 12.03 25.69 -4.51
N SER A 466 10.78 25.31 -4.67
CA SER A 466 9.63 25.99 -4.07
C SER A 466 8.94 25.17 -3.00
N ARG A 467 9.24 23.85 -2.93
CA ARG A 467 8.67 22.94 -1.95
C ARG A 467 9.72 21.98 -1.41
N VAL A 468 9.76 21.82 -0.08
CA VAL A 468 10.65 20.87 0.60
C VAL A 468 9.85 20.05 1.58
N LEU A 469 9.86 18.72 1.47
CA LEU A 469 9.43 17.80 2.53
C LEU A 469 10.67 17.13 3.10
N ALA A 470 10.94 17.39 4.38
CA ALA A 470 12.17 16.92 4.98
C ALA A 470 12.01 16.36 6.40
N GLN A 471 13.01 15.57 6.82
CA GLN A 471 13.24 15.10 8.17
C GLN A 471 14.74 15.25 8.48
N GLY A 472 15.06 15.95 9.60
CA GLY A 472 16.45 16.29 9.93
C GLY A 472 16.92 17.58 9.27
N THR A 473 18.23 17.75 9.15
CA THR A 473 18.88 18.93 8.57
C THR A 473 19.02 18.78 7.05
N CYS A 474 18.56 19.79 6.32
CA CYS A 474 18.68 19.85 4.86
C CYS A 474 19.29 21.21 4.42
N PRO A 475 19.58 21.43 3.13
CA PRO A 475 20.12 22.70 2.63
C PRO A 475 19.24 23.94 2.91
N PHE A 476 17.96 23.75 3.24
CA PHE A 476 16.98 24.84 3.45
C PHE A 476 16.69 25.11 4.94
N ALA A 477 17.01 24.17 5.83
CA ALA A 477 16.80 24.33 7.28
C ALA A 477 17.74 23.43 8.09
N VAL A 478 18.36 23.99 9.11
CA VAL A 478 19.06 23.25 10.17
C VAL A 478 18.08 23.05 11.31
N ARG A 479 17.77 21.78 11.65
CA ARG A 479 16.79 21.46 12.67
C ARG A 479 17.30 20.36 13.62
N GLU A 480 17.14 20.57 14.94
CA GLU A 480 17.52 19.60 15.95
C GLU A 480 16.49 18.48 16.16
N GLY A 481 15.25 18.68 15.71
CA GLY A 481 14.17 17.71 15.89
C GLY A 481 14.17 16.61 14.83
N ASN A 482 13.44 15.53 15.13
CA ASN A 482 13.30 14.37 14.25
C ASN A 482 11.93 14.24 13.58
N GLY A 483 10.96 15.10 13.86
CA GLY A 483 9.69 15.17 13.16
C GLY A 483 9.87 15.67 11.72
N ALA A 484 8.98 15.28 10.82
CA ALA A 484 8.98 15.81 9.47
C ALA A 484 8.55 17.29 9.45
N TYR A 485 8.96 17.99 8.42
CA TYR A 485 8.51 19.36 8.15
C TYR A 485 8.35 19.60 6.66
N LEU A 486 7.49 20.57 6.34
CA LEU A 486 7.19 20.99 4.99
C LEU A 486 7.45 22.49 4.85
N LEU A 487 8.28 22.89 3.89
CA LEU A 487 8.49 24.26 3.48
C LEU A 487 7.84 24.47 2.12
N GLU A 488 7.00 25.50 1.98
CA GLU A 488 6.28 25.79 0.73
C GLU A 488 6.31 27.29 0.45
N ARG A 489 6.84 27.65 -0.73
CA ARG A 489 6.82 29.03 -1.19
C ARG A 489 5.44 29.38 -1.70
N GLN A 490 4.90 30.47 -1.19
CA GLN A 490 3.59 30.99 -1.56
C GLN A 490 3.70 31.94 -2.75
N GLU A 491 2.58 32.22 -3.43
CA GLU A 491 2.52 33.12 -4.60
C GLU A 491 3.00 34.54 -4.29
N ASP A 492 2.82 35.01 -3.06
CA ASP A 492 3.28 36.32 -2.58
C ASP A 492 4.78 36.35 -2.17
N GLY A 493 5.50 35.26 -2.39
CA GLY A 493 6.93 35.11 -2.08
C GLY A 493 7.25 34.70 -0.63
N ARG A 494 6.26 34.65 0.26
CA ARG A 494 6.44 34.11 1.61
C ARG A 494 6.72 32.61 1.56
N TRP A 495 7.35 32.10 2.60
CA TRP A 495 7.41 30.66 2.83
C TRP A 495 6.50 30.26 3.99
N LEU A 496 5.83 29.16 3.82
CA LEU A 496 5.05 28.52 4.87
C LEU A 496 5.83 27.29 5.36
N LEU A 497 6.17 27.28 6.65
CA LEU A 497 6.75 26.12 7.33
C LEU A 497 5.67 25.40 8.12
N THR A 498 5.39 24.17 7.77
CA THR A 498 4.54 23.27 8.56
C THR A 498 5.44 22.30 9.32
N VAL A 499 5.39 22.32 10.63
CA VAL A 499 6.20 21.46 11.50
C VAL A 499 5.33 20.35 12.07
N LEU A 500 5.74 19.11 11.89
CA LEU A 500 5.14 17.96 12.55
C LEU A 500 5.87 17.67 13.87
N PRO A 501 5.17 17.11 14.88
CA PRO A 501 5.77 16.82 16.18
C PRO A 501 6.98 15.91 16.06
N ASP A 502 7.97 16.13 16.90
CA ASP A 502 9.04 15.17 17.09
C ASP A 502 8.51 13.91 17.76
N GLN A 503 9.00 12.76 17.35
CA GLN A 503 8.56 11.48 17.87
C GLN A 503 9.67 10.80 18.68
N PHE A 504 9.29 9.91 19.60
CA PHE A 504 10.21 9.01 20.28
C PHE A 504 9.57 7.65 20.54
N TYR A 505 10.36 6.59 20.41
CA TYR A 505 9.90 5.25 20.70
C TYR A 505 9.95 4.97 22.20
N VAL A 506 8.85 4.46 22.74
CA VAL A 506 8.73 4.01 24.14
C VAL A 506 8.81 2.49 24.25
N ASN A 507 8.55 1.80 23.16
CA ASN A 507 8.71 0.36 22.99
C ASN A 507 9.22 0.04 21.59
N ASP A 508 9.70 -1.19 21.39
CA ASP A 508 10.04 -1.68 20.07
C ASP A 508 8.78 -1.73 19.20
N PRO A 509 8.72 -0.99 18.08
CA PRO A 509 7.55 -0.94 17.20
C PRO A 509 7.20 -2.29 16.59
N TYR A 510 8.13 -3.25 16.55
CA TYR A 510 7.96 -4.58 15.98
C TYR A 510 7.66 -5.67 17.00
N ARG A 511 7.68 -5.33 18.31
CA ARG A 511 7.47 -6.30 19.41
C ARG A 511 6.01 -6.79 19.51
N GLY A 512 5.05 -6.02 19.02
CA GLY A 512 3.60 -6.32 19.09
C GLY A 512 3.12 -7.46 18.20
N ARG A 513 3.99 -8.08 17.40
CA ARG A 513 3.65 -9.09 16.42
C ARG A 513 2.79 -10.25 16.96
N ASN A 514 3.10 -10.76 18.15
CA ASN A 514 2.34 -11.86 18.75
C ASN A 514 0.99 -11.42 19.33
N LEU A 515 0.86 -10.14 19.70
CA LEU A 515 -0.37 -9.56 20.22
C LEU A 515 -1.31 -9.17 19.07
N CYS A 516 -0.76 -8.58 18.01
CA CYS A 516 -1.53 -8.20 16.83
C CYS A 516 -1.98 -9.43 16.01
N GLY A 517 -1.21 -10.50 15.95
CA GLY A 517 -1.63 -11.74 15.30
C GLY A 517 -2.92 -12.32 15.87
N SER A 518 -3.17 -12.17 17.17
CA SER A 518 -4.43 -12.56 17.83
C SER A 518 -5.52 -11.48 17.69
N ALA A 519 -5.16 -10.20 17.65
CA ALA A 519 -6.09 -9.10 17.46
C ALA A 519 -6.66 -9.04 16.03
N PHE A 520 -5.92 -9.50 15.02
CA PHE A 520 -6.43 -9.65 13.64
C PHE A 520 -7.68 -10.53 13.56
N MET A 521 -7.85 -11.42 14.51
CA MET A 521 -8.84 -12.46 14.51
C MET A 521 -10.09 -12.08 15.32
N ASN A 522 -9.97 -11.12 16.22
CA ASN A 522 -11.08 -10.63 17.00
C ASN A 522 -11.62 -9.33 16.42
N ARG A 523 -12.93 -9.26 16.24
CA ARG A 523 -13.64 -8.02 15.92
C ARG A 523 -13.43 -6.94 16.99
N ASP A 524 -13.04 -7.36 18.19
CA ASP A 524 -12.77 -6.50 19.33
C ASP A 524 -11.25 -6.37 19.52
N VAL A 525 -10.65 -5.37 18.86
CA VAL A 525 -9.28 -4.98 19.18
C VAL A 525 -9.30 -4.28 20.54
N ASP A 526 -8.82 -4.97 21.57
CA ASP A 526 -8.50 -4.28 22.81
C ASP A 526 -7.22 -3.46 22.61
N VAL A 527 -7.40 -2.18 22.30
CA VAL A 527 -6.27 -1.23 22.13
C VAL A 527 -5.41 -1.17 23.39
N ASN A 528 -6.00 -1.43 24.58
CA ASN A 528 -5.25 -1.43 25.84
C ASN A 528 -4.32 -2.64 25.98
N ALA A 529 -4.58 -3.73 25.24
CA ALA A 529 -3.70 -4.89 25.17
C ALA A 529 -2.52 -4.68 24.20
N VAL A 530 -2.58 -3.68 23.30
CA VAL A 530 -1.50 -3.34 22.37
C VAL A 530 -0.59 -2.30 23.03
N PRO A 531 0.71 -2.56 23.19
CA PRO A 531 1.61 -1.59 23.82
C PRO A 531 1.75 -0.34 22.95
N VAL A 532 1.75 0.82 23.58
CA VAL A 532 2.15 2.09 22.94
C VAL A 532 3.60 1.94 22.48
N VAL A 533 3.88 2.14 21.21
CA VAL A 533 5.22 1.99 20.62
C VAL A 533 5.92 3.32 20.44
N SER A 534 5.19 4.40 20.20
CA SER A 534 5.75 5.73 20.04
C SER A 534 4.87 6.82 20.64
N ARG A 535 5.50 7.96 20.94
CA ARG A 535 4.80 9.18 21.40
C ARG A 535 5.32 10.39 20.62
N LEU A 536 4.48 11.40 20.55
CA LEU A 536 4.79 12.69 19.95
C LEU A 536 5.11 13.70 21.07
N ARG A 537 6.06 14.61 20.80
CA ARG A 537 6.37 15.74 21.68
C ARG A 537 5.54 16.94 21.27
N GLU A 538 4.95 17.62 22.23
CA GLU A 538 4.22 18.88 22.02
C GLU A 538 5.18 20.06 21.86
N GLU A 539 6.35 20.00 22.52
CA GLU A 539 7.37 21.04 22.43
C GLU A 539 8.15 20.95 21.11
N GLY A 540 8.37 22.09 20.49
CA GLY A 540 9.13 22.19 19.25
C GLY A 540 10.65 22.17 19.47
N SER A 541 11.37 21.99 18.38
CA SER A 541 12.84 21.95 18.32
C SER A 541 13.41 23.24 17.75
N LEU A 542 14.68 23.54 18.10
CA LEU A 542 15.39 24.67 17.53
C LEU A 542 15.54 24.48 16.01
N THR A 543 15.22 25.55 15.30
CA THR A 543 15.25 25.59 13.84
C THR A 543 15.91 26.86 13.37
N ARG A 544 16.82 26.77 12.41
CA ARG A 544 17.40 27.89 11.68
C ARG A 544 17.21 27.67 10.19
N LEU A 545 16.67 28.68 9.53
CA LEU A 545 16.51 28.63 8.08
C LEU A 545 17.83 28.97 7.38
N THR A 546 18.07 28.28 6.29
CA THR A 546 19.23 28.46 5.41
C THR A 546 18.81 28.83 3.97
N ILE A 547 17.54 29.24 3.81
CA ILE A 547 16.98 29.70 2.54
C ILE A 547 17.59 31.08 2.24
N PRO A 548 18.21 31.29 1.06
CA PRO A 548 18.75 32.60 0.70
C PRO A 548 17.71 33.73 0.83
N GLY A 549 18.07 34.77 1.58
CA GLY A 549 17.19 35.91 1.86
C GLY A 549 16.22 35.71 3.03
N LEU A 550 16.23 34.55 3.69
CA LEU A 550 15.44 34.26 4.89
C LEU A 550 16.30 33.91 6.12
N GLU A 551 17.62 34.08 6.05
CA GLU A 551 18.55 33.84 7.17
C GLU A 551 18.21 34.73 8.38
N THR A 552 17.67 35.91 8.10
CA THR A 552 17.03 36.80 9.09
C THR A 552 15.65 37.13 8.56
N CYS A 553 14.63 36.48 9.08
CA CYS A 553 13.25 36.67 8.65
C CYS A 553 12.33 36.99 9.83
N ARG A 554 11.22 37.65 9.55
CA ARG A 554 10.10 37.72 10.49
C ARG A 554 9.39 36.38 10.47
N VAL A 555 9.19 35.80 11.63
CA VAL A 555 8.47 34.53 11.82
C VAL A 555 7.15 34.81 12.53
N GLU A 556 6.08 34.27 12.01
CA GLU A 556 4.75 34.33 12.63
C GLU A 556 4.17 32.92 12.72
N ARG A 557 3.55 32.57 13.85
CA ARG A 557 2.88 31.28 14.07
C ARG A 557 1.37 31.47 13.94
N LEU A 558 0.69 30.49 13.35
CA LEU A 558 -0.76 30.46 13.28
C LEU A 558 -1.34 29.90 14.58
N GLU A 559 -1.99 30.76 15.37
CA GLU A 559 -2.70 30.43 16.60
C GLU A 559 -4.17 30.82 16.45
N ASP A 560 -5.08 29.87 16.63
CA ASP A 560 -6.55 30.10 16.55
C ASP A 560 -6.99 30.94 15.33
N GLY A 561 -6.35 30.71 14.18
CA GLY A 561 -6.65 31.42 12.93
C GLY A 561 -5.99 32.80 12.79
N THR A 562 -5.14 33.21 13.73
CA THR A 562 -4.43 34.50 13.73
C THR A 562 -2.92 34.26 13.69
N TRP A 563 -2.20 35.09 12.91
CA TRP A 563 -0.74 35.07 12.86
C TRP A 563 -0.14 35.89 14.01
N VAL A 564 0.64 35.23 14.87
CA VAL A 564 1.29 35.81 16.07
C VAL A 564 2.79 35.80 15.88
N PRO A 565 3.49 36.92 16.11
CA PRO A 565 4.95 36.98 15.99
C PRO A 565 5.69 36.01 16.90
N VAL A 566 6.74 35.39 16.37
CA VAL A 566 7.65 34.48 17.07
C VAL A 566 9.02 35.16 17.18
N ASP A 567 9.64 35.12 18.34
CA ASP A 567 10.98 35.64 18.56
C ASP A 567 12.00 34.73 17.83
N ALA A 568 12.80 35.32 16.93
CA ALA A 568 13.75 34.61 16.07
C ALA A 568 15.10 35.31 15.97
N PRO A 569 15.83 35.48 17.10
CA PRO A 569 17.10 36.20 17.14
C PRO A 569 18.14 35.50 16.24
N GLY A 570 18.70 36.24 15.26
CA GLY A 570 19.67 35.70 14.30
C GLY A 570 19.09 34.60 13.40
N GLY A 571 17.77 34.60 13.19
CA GLY A 571 17.08 33.58 12.36
C GLY A 571 16.92 32.22 13.03
N VAL A 572 17.19 32.12 14.35
CA VAL A 572 17.00 30.89 15.13
C VAL A 572 15.75 31.04 15.99
N PHE A 573 14.86 30.05 15.89
CA PHE A 573 13.62 30.02 16.64
C PHE A 573 13.23 28.59 17.06
N ARG A 574 12.37 28.51 18.08
CA ARG A 574 11.74 27.24 18.44
C ARG A 574 10.52 27.01 17.53
N ALA A 575 10.59 26.01 16.69
CA ALA A 575 9.51 25.65 15.79
C ALA A 575 8.62 24.59 16.45
N ASP A 576 7.60 25.04 17.18
CA ASP A 576 6.57 24.15 17.73
C ASP A 576 5.73 23.52 16.62
N PRO A 577 5.13 22.34 16.85
CA PRO A 577 4.24 21.72 15.89
C PRO A 577 3.12 22.66 15.44
N GLY A 578 2.94 22.80 14.12
CA GLY A 578 1.95 23.72 13.55
C GLY A 578 2.43 24.40 12.28
N ARG A 579 1.82 25.55 11.98
CA ARG A 579 2.11 26.34 10.78
C ARG A 579 2.78 27.66 11.15
N LEU A 580 3.90 27.95 10.50
CA LEU A 580 4.65 29.20 10.64
C LEU A 580 4.76 29.88 9.28
N SER A 581 4.52 31.20 9.23
CA SER A 581 4.73 32.04 8.07
C SER A 581 6.08 32.77 8.20
N LEU A 582 6.89 32.73 7.15
CA LEU A 582 8.24 33.25 7.10
C LEU A 582 8.29 34.37 6.07
N HIS A 583 8.63 35.58 6.53
CA HIS A 583 8.71 36.76 5.69
C HIS A 583 10.14 37.26 5.62
N ALA A 584 10.65 37.50 4.41
CA ALA A 584 11.90 38.20 4.23
C ALA A 584 11.81 39.61 4.87
N LEU A 585 12.79 39.98 5.67
CA LEU A 585 12.88 41.37 6.10
C LEU A 585 13.26 42.23 4.89
N ALA A 586 12.52 43.28 4.62
CA ALA A 586 12.94 44.27 3.63
C ALA A 586 14.36 44.71 3.99
N ALA A 587 15.29 44.72 3.02
CA ALA A 587 16.61 45.30 3.22
C ALA A 587 16.38 46.71 3.80
N ALA A 588 16.97 46.99 4.96
CA ALA A 588 16.91 48.32 5.56
C ALA A 588 17.43 49.27 4.44
N GLY A 589 16.53 50.12 3.93
CA GLY A 589 16.88 51.07 2.94
C GLY A 589 18.10 51.83 3.42
N SER A 590 19.17 51.88 2.61
CA SER A 590 20.26 52.82 2.81
C SER A 590 19.60 54.19 2.88
N GLY A 591 19.40 54.70 4.09
CA GLY A 591 18.95 56.08 4.23
C GLY A 591 19.98 56.97 3.57
N ASP A 592 19.62 57.53 2.43
CA ASP A 592 20.31 58.69 1.92
C ASP A 592 20.08 59.84 2.92
N ASP A 593 21.07 60.05 3.78
CA ASP A 593 21.25 61.32 4.45
C ASP A 593 21.56 62.37 3.37
N HIS A 594 20.61 63.22 3.09
CA HIS A 594 20.85 64.53 2.51
C HIS A 594 20.21 65.62 3.38
#